data_49637e3536413e218a7524c913a65b5e
#
_entry.id   49637e3536413e218a7524c913a65b5e
#
_cell.length_a   1.000
_cell.length_b   1.000
_cell.length_c   1.000
_cell.angle_alpha   90.00
_cell.angle_beta   90.00
_cell.angle_gamma   90.00
#
_symmetry.space_group_name_H-M   'P 1'
#
loop_
_entity.id
_entity.type
_entity.pdbx_description
1 polymer ?
#
loop_
_entity_poly.entity_id
_entity_poly.type
_entity_poly.pdbx_seq_one_letter_code
_entity_poly.pdbx_strand_id
1 'polypeptide(L)'
;MARSKKEIGTGFITQMDRYLFGEGTHYQIYDKLGAHPKNYKGKDGFYFAVWAPHAAAVSVVGDFNNWDPDADPMKVLETSGIYETFIPGLKEGELYKFAITTQSGKVLFKSDPYAFGSEYRPGTASITRD
;
A
#
# COMPACT_ATOMS: atom_id res chain seq x y z
N MET A 1 11.35 23.64 5.78
CA MET A 1 11.22 23.36 5.41
C MET A 1 11.06 22.88 5.12
N ALA A 2 11.00 22.50 5.15
CA ALA A 2 10.82 21.92 4.76
C ALA A 2 10.56 21.21 4.58
N ARG A 3 10.41 20.80 4.73
CA ARG A 3 10.14 20.06 4.45
C ARG A 3 9.67 19.54 4.28
N SER A 4 9.81 19.51 4.98
CA SER A 4 9.25 18.76 4.78
C SER A 4 8.49 18.68 4.23
N LYS A 5 8.17 19.18 4.70
CA LYS A 5 7.28 19.09 3.81
C LYS A 5 7.57 18.40 2.72
N LYS A 6 8.34 18.33 2.63
CA LYS A 6 8.70 17.70 1.52
C LYS A 6 8.53 16.28 1.52
N GLU A 7 8.75 15.64 2.62
CA GLU A 7 8.45 14.21 2.68
C GLU A 7 6.98 14.04 2.86
N ILE A 8 6.35 13.33 1.95
CA ILE A 8 4.94 13.02 1.98
C ILE A 8 4.80 11.57 2.37
N GLY A 9 3.93 11.26 3.32
CA GLY A 9 3.73 9.90 3.78
C GLY A 9 4.81 9.42 4.71
N THR A 10 5.14 8.15 4.64
CA THR A 10 6.08 7.51 5.57
C THR A 10 7.55 7.74 5.24
N GLY A 11 7.85 8.06 3.99
CA GLY A 11 9.21 8.19 3.53
C GLY A 11 9.84 6.88 3.07
N PHE A 12 9.15 5.74 3.20
CA PHE A 12 9.70 4.48 2.71
C PHE A 12 9.84 4.47 1.20
N ILE A 13 8.93 5.14 0.49
CA ILE A 13 9.08 5.40 -0.94
C ILE A 13 9.40 6.87 -1.07
N THR A 14 10.62 7.15 -1.49
CA THR A 14 11.13 8.51 -1.49
C THR A 14 10.66 9.29 -2.70
N GLN A 15 10.88 10.60 -2.66
CA GLN A 15 10.59 11.44 -3.80
C GLN A 15 11.40 11.02 -5.02
N MET A 16 12.65 10.63 -4.81
CA MET A 16 13.49 10.15 -5.91
C MET A 16 12.93 8.85 -6.51
N ASP A 17 12.44 7.94 -5.64
CA ASP A 17 11.80 6.72 -6.13
C ASP A 17 10.64 7.05 -7.05
N ARG A 18 9.80 8.01 -6.65
CA ARG A 18 8.63 8.38 -7.43
C ARG A 18 9.02 9.02 -8.77
N TYR A 19 10.05 9.84 -8.74
CA TYR A 19 10.55 10.48 -9.96
C TYR A 19 11.03 9.43 -10.95
N LEU A 20 11.88 8.51 -10.50
CA LEU A 20 12.43 7.48 -11.38
C LEU A 20 11.35 6.53 -11.88
N PHE A 21 10.36 6.23 -11.04
CA PHE A 21 9.25 5.40 -11.45
C PHE A 21 8.46 6.06 -12.57
N GLY A 22 8.20 7.37 -12.45
CA GLY A 22 7.49 8.12 -13.47
C GLY A 22 8.25 8.21 -14.78
N GLU A 23 9.59 8.14 -14.72
CA GLU A 23 10.43 8.13 -15.91
C GLU A 23 10.55 6.73 -16.52
N GLY A 24 10.02 5.72 -15.87
CA GLY A 24 10.08 4.36 -16.36
C GLY A 24 11.44 3.69 -16.19
N THR A 25 12.28 4.22 -15.31
CA THR A 25 13.64 3.73 -15.17
C THR A 25 13.94 3.08 -13.82
N HIS A 26 12.98 3.08 -12.89
CA HIS A 26 13.23 2.56 -11.54
C HIS A 26 12.56 1.22 -11.35
N TYR A 27 13.28 0.16 -11.65
CA TYR A 27 12.71 -1.18 -11.54
C TYR A 27 12.64 -1.67 -10.10
N GLN A 28 13.55 -1.21 -9.23
CA GLN A 28 13.58 -1.66 -7.85
C GLN A 28 12.41 -1.15 -7.01
N ILE A 29 11.65 -0.19 -7.50
CA ILE A 29 10.49 0.28 -6.73
C ILE A 29 9.48 -0.85 -6.52
N TYR A 30 9.46 -1.85 -7.41
CA TYR A 30 8.54 -2.97 -7.24
C TYR A 30 8.86 -3.78 -6.00
N ASP A 31 10.10 -3.72 -5.51
CA ASP A 31 10.45 -4.37 -4.25
C ASP A 31 9.86 -3.63 -3.06
N LYS A 32 9.47 -2.38 -3.22
CA LYS A 32 8.88 -1.58 -2.16
C LYS A 32 7.35 -1.62 -2.18
N LEU A 33 6.76 -2.05 -3.29
CA LEU A 33 5.31 -2.19 -3.36
C LEU A 33 4.88 -3.49 -2.68
N GLY A 34 3.62 -3.59 -2.32
CA GLY A 34 3.09 -4.73 -1.61
C GLY A 34 3.10 -4.49 -0.12
N ALA A 35 3.23 -5.57 0.66
CA ALA A 35 3.21 -5.52 2.11
C ALA A 35 4.58 -5.94 2.65
N HIS A 36 5.18 -5.08 3.49
CA HIS A 36 6.53 -5.34 4.00
C HIS A 36 6.60 -5.02 5.50
N PRO A 37 7.26 -5.88 6.28
CA PRO A 37 7.43 -5.58 7.69
C PRO A 37 8.37 -4.39 7.85
N LYS A 38 7.99 -3.45 8.69
CA LYS A 38 8.77 -2.24 8.94
C LYS A 38 8.59 -1.79 10.38
N ASN A 39 9.55 -1.01 10.85
CA ASN A 39 9.41 -0.26 12.08
C ASN A 39 9.25 1.21 11.71
N TYR A 40 8.15 1.81 12.14
CA TYR A 40 7.86 3.20 11.81
C TYR A 40 7.51 3.93 13.09
N LYS A 41 8.28 4.95 13.40
CA LYS A 41 8.09 5.78 14.60
C LYS A 41 8.07 4.94 15.87
N GLY A 42 8.95 3.95 15.92
CA GLY A 42 9.11 3.10 17.09
C GLY A 42 8.15 1.94 17.20
N LYS A 43 7.32 1.71 16.20
CA LYS A 43 6.34 0.62 16.22
C LYS A 43 6.60 -0.33 15.08
N ASP A 44 6.58 -1.62 15.41
CA ASP A 44 6.66 -2.66 14.39
C ASP A 44 5.29 -2.87 13.78
N GLY A 45 5.25 -3.16 12.49
CA GLY A 45 4.01 -3.42 11.79
C GLY A 45 4.30 -3.71 10.34
N PHE A 46 3.32 -3.47 9.48
CA PHE A 46 3.47 -3.69 8.06
C PHE A 46 3.20 -2.42 7.29
N TYR A 47 4.07 -2.16 6.32
CA TYR A 47 3.94 -1.08 5.37
C TYR A 47 3.29 -1.65 4.11
N PHE A 48 2.26 -0.98 3.62
CA PHE A 48 1.56 -1.39 2.42
C PHE A 48 1.69 -0.30 1.37
N ALA A 49 1.97 -0.70 0.14
CA ALA A 49 2.02 0.24 -0.97
C ALA A 49 1.52 -0.45 -2.23
N VAL A 50 0.78 0.30 -3.05
CA VAL A 50 0.24 -0.23 -4.29
C VAL A 50 0.14 0.90 -5.31
N TRP A 51 0.36 0.56 -6.57
CA TRP A 51 0.21 1.52 -7.66
C TRP A 51 -1.20 1.38 -8.21
N ALA A 52 -1.98 2.44 -8.09
CA ALA A 52 -3.36 2.46 -8.55
C ALA A 52 -3.66 3.83 -9.15
N PRO A 53 -3.10 4.11 -10.34
CA PRO A 53 -3.11 5.48 -10.88
C PRO A 53 -4.51 5.99 -11.22
N HIS A 54 -5.46 5.10 -11.42
CA HIS A 54 -6.82 5.51 -11.78
C HIS A 54 -7.81 5.43 -10.63
N ALA A 55 -7.33 5.11 -9.43
CA ALA A 55 -8.22 5.02 -8.27
C ALA A 55 -8.56 6.40 -7.75
N ALA A 56 -9.76 6.52 -7.18
CA ALA A 56 -10.13 7.71 -6.43
C ALA A 56 -9.69 7.60 -4.99
N ALA A 57 -9.62 6.37 -4.46
CA ALA A 57 -9.17 6.12 -3.10
C ALA A 57 -8.76 4.65 -2.99
N VAL A 58 -7.91 4.35 -2.02
CA VAL A 58 -7.49 2.97 -1.74
C VAL A 58 -7.38 2.81 -0.23
N SER A 59 -7.74 1.62 0.26
CA SER A 59 -7.54 1.28 1.67
C SER A 59 -7.14 -0.19 1.77
N VAL A 60 -6.62 -0.58 2.95
CA VAL A 60 -6.28 -1.96 3.23
C VAL A 60 -7.40 -2.55 4.07
N VAL A 61 -7.90 -3.72 3.70
CA VAL A 61 -8.96 -4.40 4.44
C VAL A 61 -8.53 -5.82 4.78
N GLY A 62 -8.95 -6.30 5.93
CA GLY A 62 -8.65 -7.64 6.39
C GLY A 62 -9.38 -7.92 7.69
N ASP A 63 -9.15 -9.12 8.24
CA ASP A 63 -9.77 -9.48 9.51
C ASP A 63 -9.41 -8.50 10.62
N PHE A 64 -8.21 -7.90 10.55
CA PHE A 64 -7.71 -7.00 11.57
C PHE A 64 -8.51 -5.71 11.66
N ASN A 65 -9.33 -5.39 10.67
CA ASN A 65 -10.18 -4.20 10.71
C ASN A 65 -11.59 -4.49 10.21
N ASN A 66 -12.02 -5.76 10.31
CA ASN A 66 -13.37 -6.19 9.93
C ASN A 66 -13.69 -5.92 8.47
N TRP A 67 -12.67 -5.91 7.63
CA TRP A 67 -12.82 -5.69 6.18
C TRP A 67 -13.51 -4.36 5.87
N ASP A 68 -13.30 -3.37 6.75
CA ASP A 68 -13.92 -2.05 6.64
C ASP A 68 -13.05 -1.14 5.76
N PRO A 69 -13.54 -0.71 4.59
CA PRO A 69 -12.74 0.14 3.70
C PRO A 69 -12.41 1.51 4.28
N ASP A 70 -13.09 1.90 5.36
CA ASP A 70 -12.83 3.20 5.97
C ASP A 70 -11.85 3.14 7.15
N ALA A 71 -11.44 1.93 7.56
CA ALA A 71 -10.65 1.78 8.77
C ALA A 71 -9.18 2.13 8.56
N ASP A 72 -8.60 1.70 7.44
CA ASP A 72 -7.18 1.92 7.17
C ASP A 72 -6.99 2.49 5.78
N PRO A 73 -7.35 3.75 5.58
CA PRO A 73 -7.19 4.39 4.27
C PRO A 73 -5.71 4.59 3.94
N MET A 74 -5.39 4.47 2.68
CA MET A 74 -4.05 4.70 2.18
C MET A 74 -3.96 6.12 1.63
N LYS A 75 -2.75 6.65 1.66
CA LYS A 75 -2.48 8.00 1.22
C LYS A 75 -1.75 7.97 -0.10
N VAL A 76 -2.22 8.75 -1.06
CA VAL A 76 -1.54 8.83 -2.35
C VAL A 76 -0.29 9.70 -2.22
N LEU A 77 0.78 9.26 -2.86
CA LEU A 77 2.05 9.98 -2.82
C LEU A 77 2.10 10.93 -4.01
N GLU A 78 1.70 12.18 -3.79
CA GLU A 78 1.69 13.22 -4.81
C GLU A 78 0.89 12.79 -6.03
N THR A 79 1.48 12.86 -7.21
CA THR A 79 0.80 12.48 -8.45
C THR A 79 1.28 11.15 -9.00
N SER A 80 2.01 10.37 -8.20
CA SER A 80 2.62 9.14 -8.67
C SER A 80 1.61 8.03 -8.94
N GLY A 81 0.44 8.09 -8.31
CA GLY A 81 -0.51 6.98 -8.34
C GLY A 81 -0.18 5.88 -7.35
N ILE A 82 0.84 6.08 -6.53
CA ILE A 82 1.23 5.11 -5.50
C ILE A 82 0.54 5.49 -4.20
N TYR A 83 -0.20 4.54 -3.64
CA TYR A 83 -0.88 4.70 -2.35
C TYR A 83 -0.11 3.92 -1.30
N GLU A 84 -0.01 4.46 -0.10
CA GLU A 84 0.70 3.79 0.98
C GLU A 84 0.00 3.98 2.31
N THR A 85 0.28 3.06 3.23
CA THR A 85 -0.07 3.22 4.63
C THR A 85 0.82 2.30 5.47
N PHE A 86 0.90 2.58 6.76
CA PHE A 86 1.58 1.71 7.71
C PHE A 86 0.59 1.34 8.81
N ILE A 87 0.49 0.04 9.09
CA ILE A 87 -0.42 -0.46 10.12
C ILE A 87 0.43 -1.05 11.24
N PRO A 88 0.51 -0.37 12.39
CA PRO A 88 1.32 -0.86 13.50
C PRO A 88 0.66 -2.07 14.15
N GLY A 89 1.50 -2.97 14.68
CA GLY A 89 1.02 -4.13 15.40
C GLY A 89 0.59 -5.29 14.54
N LEU A 90 0.57 -5.11 13.24
CA LEU A 90 0.17 -6.19 12.33
C LEU A 90 1.32 -7.18 12.19
N LYS A 91 0.99 -8.47 12.17
CA LYS A 91 1.98 -9.53 12.11
C LYS A 91 1.87 -10.26 10.79
N GLU A 92 2.87 -11.08 10.47
CA GLU A 92 2.77 -11.90 9.27
C GLU A 92 1.66 -12.94 9.44
N GLY A 93 1.13 -13.41 8.32
CA GLY A 93 0.06 -14.38 8.30
C GLY A 93 -1.33 -13.78 8.25
N GLU A 94 -1.46 -12.45 8.20
CA GLU A 94 -2.76 -11.80 8.11
C GLU A 94 -3.24 -11.78 6.66
N LEU A 95 -4.49 -12.11 6.47
CA LEU A 95 -5.12 -12.00 5.16
C LEU A 95 -5.59 -10.58 4.92
N TYR A 96 -5.36 -10.07 3.72
CA TYR A 96 -5.74 -8.71 3.39
C TYR A 96 -6.04 -8.56 1.91
N LYS A 97 -6.74 -7.49 1.56
CA LYS A 97 -6.96 -7.04 0.19
C LYS A 97 -6.85 -5.53 0.15
N PHE A 98 -6.75 -4.98 -1.05
CA PHE A 98 -6.88 -3.55 -1.24
C PHE A 98 -8.31 -3.25 -1.67
N ALA A 99 -8.95 -2.31 -0.98
CA ALA A 99 -10.26 -1.82 -1.36
C ALA A 99 -10.02 -0.58 -2.21
N ILE A 100 -10.30 -0.70 -3.50
CA ILE A 100 -10.02 0.37 -4.46
C ILE A 100 -11.33 1.01 -4.85
N THR A 101 -11.46 2.31 -4.58
CA THR A 101 -12.62 3.07 -5.00
C THR A 101 -12.33 3.65 -6.37
N THR A 102 -13.17 3.35 -7.34
CA THR A 102 -13.01 3.86 -8.69
C THR A 102 -13.49 5.30 -8.79
N GLN A 103 -13.20 5.94 -9.91
CA GLN A 103 -13.65 7.31 -10.15
C GLN A 103 -15.18 7.42 -10.17
N SER A 104 -15.86 6.32 -10.50
CA SER A 104 -17.32 6.30 -10.49
C SER A 104 -17.90 6.03 -9.11
N GLY A 105 -17.03 5.80 -8.09
CA GLY A 105 -17.49 5.57 -6.73
C GLY A 105 -17.69 4.12 -6.37
N LYS A 106 -17.40 3.19 -7.26
CA LYS A 106 -17.53 1.77 -6.98
C LYS A 106 -16.32 1.28 -6.20
N VAL A 107 -16.55 0.42 -5.22
CA VAL A 107 -15.46 -0.15 -4.41
C VAL A 107 -15.21 -1.58 -4.88
N LEU A 108 -13.95 -1.86 -5.22
CA LEU A 108 -13.50 -3.16 -5.67
C LEU A 108 -12.47 -3.69 -4.70
N PHE A 109 -12.58 -4.96 -4.32
CA PHE A 109 -11.60 -5.60 -3.45
C PHE A 109 -10.64 -6.39 -4.32
N LYS A 110 -9.36 -6.06 -4.27
CA LYS A 110 -8.34 -6.64 -5.13
C LYS A 110 -7.22 -7.25 -4.30
N SER A 111 -6.73 -8.41 -4.74
CA SER A 111 -5.54 -8.98 -4.14
C SER A 111 -4.33 -8.15 -4.49
N ASP A 112 -3.29 -8.27 -3.63
CA ASP A 112 -2.04 -7.56 -3.82
C ASP A 112 -1.25 -8.23 -4.94
N PRO A 113 -0.96 -7.54 -6.04
CA PRO A 113 -0.23 -8.15 -7.14
C PRO A 113 1.23 -8.43 -6.80
N TYR A 114 1.74 -7.87 -5.71
CA TYR A 114 3.14 -8.03 -5.31
C TYR A 114 3.31 -8.96 -4.11
N ALA A 115 2.24 -9.60 -3.62
CA ALA A 115 2.31 -10.39 -2.40
C ALA A 115 3.02 -11.72 -2.63
N PHE A 116 3.87 -12.11 -1.68
CA PHE A 116 4.52 -13.40 -1.73
C PHE A 116 3.59 -14.53 -1.33
N GLY A 117 2.74 -14.32 -0.35
CA GLY A 117 1.90 -15.36 0.20
C GLY A 117 0.50 -15.37 -0.34
N SER A 118 0.25 -14.74 -1.48
CA SER A 118 -1.10 -14.70 -2.00
C SER A 118 -1.52 -16.10 -2.44
N GLU A 119 -2.79 -16.40 -2.26
CA GLU A 119 -3.34 -17.63 -2.75
C GLU A 119 -3.49 -17.57 -4.25
N TYR A 120 -3.48 -18.74 -4.86
CA TYR A 120 -3.39 -18.82 -6.30
C TYR A 120 -4.67 -18.38 -7.00
N ARG A 121 -5.82 -18.55 -6.41
CA ARG A 121 -7.09 -18.35 -7.09
C ARG A 121 -7.49 -16.87 -7.13
N PRO A 122 -8.13 -16.43 -8.23
CA PRO A 122 -8.60 -15.06 -8.32
C PRO A 122 -9.58 -14.72 -7.20
N GLY A 123 -9.51 -13.48 -6.73
CA GLY A 123 -10.37 -13.02 -5.66
C GLY A 123 -9.95 -13.42 -4.27
N THR A 124 -8.88 -14.21 -4.14
CA THR A 124 -8.39 -14.66 -2.87
C THR A 124 -7.56 -13.56 -2.21
N ALA A 125 -7.62 -13.48 -0.89
CA ALA A 125 -6.87 -12.49 -0.15
C ALA A 125 -5.38 -12.80 -0.18
N SER A 126 -4.58 -11.75 -0.09
CA SER A 126 -3.13 -11.86 0.04
C SER A 126 -2.77 -12.07 1.51
N ILE A 127 -1.54 -12.51 1.77
CA ILE A 127 -1.08 -12.83 3.11
C ILE A 127 0.14 -11.99 3.42
N THR A 128 0.16 -11.37 4.61
CA THR A 128 1.34 -10.62 5.04
C THR A 128 2.48 -11.58 5.31
N ARG A 129 3.65 -11.26 4.82
CA ARG A 129 4.84 -12.09 4.96
C ARG A 129 6.05 -11.25 5.29
N ASP A 130 6.90 -11.86 6.08
CA ASP A 130 8.19 -11.24 6.40
C ASP A 130 9.19 -11.50 5.27
#